data_12ed4fa1f811e773ecbde8d3ab53dbda
#
_entry.id   12ed4fa1f811e773ecbde8d3ab53dbda
#
_cell.length_a   1.000
_cell.length_b   1.000
_cell.length_c   1.000
_cell.angle_alpha   90.00
_cell.angle_beta   90.00
_cell.angle_gamma   90.00
#
_symmetry.space_group_name_H-M   'P 1'
#
loop_
_entity.id
_entity.type
_entity.pdbx_description
1 polymer ?
#
loop_
_entity_poly.entity_id
_entity_poly.type
_entity_poly.pdbx_seq_one_letter_code
_entity_poly.pdbx_strand_id
1 'polypeptide(L)'
;ESIPMKSLRCYNDYNSQVTCTWMEHSEAHDLLGMTLYQRNNIIMENKDMFCKRQTEKDLQKTPDAYVHWVCRNTRESFGIGVDFFYGFRPKKVLQAGLDVDLFQNVQPLPPQNLSVSLMTSGDFLLTWKTVDGGQELGNALEFEVTYKREWESWEGAASLLLPSTTHCSLSREGLVPGSSYVARVRARPGQASGFSGHYSEWSTEVSWKTPGGSVEWSGAMQGWMLRSQNFPVPYLAPVLSEGGLQPRNLRCLFTGGDRLTCSWEVKKVITTSVLFGLFFRATPASAEEECSPVHEKTLTHTPYVVQSCEIPVSNSSSQRHYHVSVRAKTEEKHIEAYKNIQVQPPANVSVTATENHEYELSWIKHNLSYSFITQRYQVKYWENNQYEKVTYKVQES
;
A
#
# COMPACT_ATOMS: atom_id res chain seq x y z
N GLU A 1 -10.08 5.22 1.64
CA GLU A 1 -10.35 5.48 3.07
C GLU A 1 -10.12 4.24 3.91
N SER A 2 -9.55 4.42 5.12
CA SER A 2 -9.37 3.38 6.13
C SER A 2 -10.71 2.90 6.70
N ILE A 3 -10.73 1.72 7.35
CA ILE A 3 -11.94 1.20 8.02
C ILE A 3 -12.43 2.15 9.11
N PRO A 4 -11.57 2.70 10.00
CA PRO A 4 -11.99 3.70 10.98
C PRO A 4 -12.70 4.89 10.33
N MET A 5 -12.16 5.45 9.26
CA MET A 5 -12.73 6.61 8.58
C MET A 5 -14.05 6.29 7.85
N LYS A 6 -14.14 5.15 7.17
CA LYS A 6 -15.39 4.68 6.50
C LYS A 6 -16.54 4.47 7.50
N SER A 7 -16.21 3.91 8.66
CA SER A 7 -17.20 3.57 9.70
C SER A 7 -17.56 4.75 10.58
N LEU A 8 -16.79 5.83 10.57
CA LEU A 8 -17.00 6.98 11.43
C LEU A 8 -18.36 7.64 11.20
N ARG A 9 -19.13 7.75 12.28
CA ARG A 9 -20.39 8.47 12.37
C ARG A 9 -20.35 9.35 13.60
N CYS A 10 -20.59 10.66 13.45
CA CYS A 10 -20.67 11.60 14.56
C CYS A 10 -22.00 12.31 14.54
N TYR A 11 -22.62 12.38 15.69
CA TYR A 11 -23.86 13.09 15.94
C TYR A 11 -23.66 14.07 17.09
N ASN A 12 -24.41 15.15 17.08
CA ASN A 12 -24.49 16.08 18.20
C ASN A 12 -25.93 16.17 18.70
N ASP A 13 -26.10 16.51 19.97
CA ASP A 13 -27.41 16.74 20.57
C ASP A 13 -27.89 18.18 20.36
N TYR A 14 -27.11 18.96 19.61
CA TYR A 14 -27.29 20.40 19.35
C TYR A 14 -27.39 21.25 20.63
N ASN A 15 -26.79 20.78 21.69
CA ASN A 15 -26.70 21.50 22.97
C ASN A 15 -25.25 21.59 23.46
N SER A 16 -24.64 20.46 23.85
CA SER A 16 -23.30 20.46 24.42
C SER A 16 -22.53 19.16 24.21
N GLN A 17 -23.16 18.13 23.60
CA GLN A 17 -22.56 16.82 23.49
C GLN A 17 -22.42 16.37 22.03
N VAL A 18 -21.20 15.94 21.67
CA VAL A 18 -20.93 15.17 20.46
C VAL A 18 -20.72 13.71 20.81
N THR A 19 -21.35 12.81 20.07
CA THR A 19 -21.14 11.37 20.16
C THR A 19 -20.69 10.86 18.80
N CYS A 20 -19.51 10.23 18.77
CA CYS A 20 -18.97 9.56 17.57
C CYS A 20 -18.92 8.05 17.79
N THR A 21 -19.21 7.29 16.75
CA THR A 21 -19.04 5.84 16.71
C THR A 21 -18.16 5.44 15.55
N TRP A 22 -17.32 4.47 15.74
CA TRP A 22 -16.43 3.95 14.70
C TRP A 22 -15.96 2.54 15.04
N MET A 23 -15.36 1.83 14.09
CA MET A 23 -14.82 0.49 14.30
C MET A 23 -13.44 0.34 13.66
N GLU A 24 -12.65 -0.58 14.18
CA GLU A 24 -11.36 -0.99 13.63
C GLU A 24 -11.15 -2.49 13.81
N HIS A 25 -10.21 -3.06 13.07
CA HIS A 25 -9.82 -4.45 13.24
C HIS A 25 -9.15 -4.64 14.61
N SER A 26 -9.54 -5.67 15.36
CA SER A 26 -9.06 -5.91 16.73
C SER A 26 -7.55 -6.01 16.84
N GLU A 27 -6.93 -6.78 15.93
CA GLU A 27 -5.47 -6.92 15.86
C GLU A 27 -4.77 -5.59 15.51
N ALA A 28 -5.35 -4.78 14.63
CA ALA A 28 -4.81 -3.46 14.31
C ALA A 28 -4.88 -2.53 15.53
N HIS A 29 -5.95 -2.61 16.33
CA HIS A 29 -6.07 -1.82 17.56
C HIS A 29 -4.92 -2.11 18.52
N ASP A 30 -4.64 -3.38 18.79
CA ASP A 30 -3.59 -3.80 19.72
C ASP A 30 -2.20 -3.31 19.27
N LEU A 31 -2.01 -3.23 17.97
CA LEU A 31 -0.76 -2.78 17.37
C LEU A 31 -0.61 -1.25 17.34
N LEU A 32 -1.65 -0.53 16.94
CA LEU A 32 -1.59 0.91 16.61
C LEU A 32 -2.10 1.81 17.73
N GLY A 33 -3.18 1.39 18.41
CA GLY A 33 -3.86 2.21 19.40
C GLY A 33 -4.40 3.51 18.80
N MET A 34 -5.30 3.42 17.81
CA MET A 34 -5.86 4.58 17.13
C MET A 34 -6.58 5.53 18.08
N THR A 35 -6.41 6.82 17.89
CA THR A 35 -7.09 7.89 18.62
C THR A 35 -7.90 8.73 17.65
N LEU A 36 -9.19 8.94 17.98
CA LEU A 36 -10.05 9.88 17.26
C LEU A 36 -9.79 11.29 17.82
N TYR A 37 -9.52 12.25 16.95
CA TYR A 37 -9.45 13.66 17.31
C TYR A 37 -10.50 14.47 16.56
N GLN A 38 -10.81 15.63 17.12
CA GLN A 38 -11.73 16.62 16.58
C GLN A 38 -11.00 17.98 16.51
N ARG A 39 -11.25 18.74 15.46
CA ARG A 39 -10.92 20.17 15.35
C ARG A 39 -12.06 20.94 14.70
N ASN A 40 -12.09 22.23 14.86
CA ASN A 40 -13.06 23.08 14.16
C ASN A 40 -12.34 24.14 13.30
N ASN A 41 -13.11 24.82 12.46
CA ASN A 41 -12.60 25.86 11.56
C ASN A 41 -12.18 27.17 12.27
N ILE A 42 -12.47 27.32 13.57
CA ILE A 42 -12.10 28.48 14.38
C ILE A 42 -10.82 28.18 15.15
N ILE A 43 -10.78 27.02 15.83
CA ILE A 43 -9.63 26.57 16.61
C ILE A 43 -9.01 25.40 15.87
N MET A 44 -7.89 25.66 15.17
CA MET A 44 -7.21 24.66 14.32
C MET A 44 -6.44 23.60 15.12
N GLU A 45 -6.59 23.58 16.44
CA GLU A 45 -5.95 22.60 17.32
C GLU A 45 -6.73 21.29 17.37
N ASN A 46 -6.01 20.17 17.21
CA ASN A 46 -6.58 18.85 17.31
C ASN A 46 -6.79 18.46 18.78
N LYS A 47 -8.02 18.20 19.17
CA LYS A 47 -8.40 17.72 20.50
C LYS A 47 -8.78 16.24 20.46
N ASP A 48 -8.15 15.43 21.28
CA ASP A 48 -8.48 14.02 21.39
C ASP A 48 -9.84 13.81 22.04
N MET A 49 -10.63 12.90 21.46
CA MET A 49 -11.91 12.49 22.01
C MET A 49 -11.73 11.33 22.99
N PHE A 50 -12.51 11.34 24.06
CA PHE A 50 -12.54 10.22 24.99
C PHE A 50 -13.41 9.08 24.46
N CYS A 51 -12.78 7.96 24.11
CA CYS A 51 -13.44 6.79 23.53
C CYS A 51 -13.50 5.62 24.52
N LYS A 52 -14.65 4.91 24.54
CA LYS A 52 -14.84 3.67 25.29
C LYS A 52 -15.19 2.54 24.31
N ARG A 53 -14.67 1.35 24.57
CA ARG A 53 -15.06 0.15 23.84
C ARG A 53 -16.52 -0.18 24.15
N GLN A 54 -17.31 -0.45 23.12
CA GLN A 54 -18.68 -0.90 23.25
C GLN A 54 -18.69 -2.39 23.66
N THR A 55 -19.46 -2.75 24.68
CA THR A 55 -19.53 -4.13 25.16
C THR A 55 -20.58 -4.94 24.41
N GLU A 56 -20.41 -6.28 24.34
CA GLU A 56 -21.23 -7.22 23.55
C GLU A 56 -22.73 -7.17 23.82
N LYS A 57 -23.16 -6.65 24.97
CA LYS A 57 -24.58 -6.52 25.30
C LYS A 57 -25.37 -5.56 24.40
N ASP A 58 -24.64 -4.68 23.70
CA ASP A 58 -25.24 -3.61 22.89
C ASP A 58 -25.17 -3.89 21.36
N LEU A 59 -24.53 -5.00 20.96
CA LEU A 59 -24.28 -5.31 19.54
C LEU A 59 -25.01 -6.58 19.09
N GLN A 60 -25.88 -6.42 18.12
CA GLN A 60 -26.39 -7.56 17.36
C GLN A 60 -25.25 -8.12 16.49
N LYS A 61 -24.71 -9.30 16.89
CA LYS A 61 -23.78 -10.17 16.16
C LYS A 61 -22.93 -9.48 15.06
N THR A 62 -21.88 -8.79 15.46
CA THR A 62 -20.78 -8.44 14.55
C THR A 62 -19.73 -9.55 14.58
N PRO A 63 -19.00 -9.80 13.46
CA PRO A 63 -17.88 -10.73 13.47
C PRO A 63 -16.84 -10.33 14.54
N ASP A 64 -16.31 -11.29 15.29
CA ASP A 64 -15.33 -11.11 16.38
C ASP A 64 -14.02 -10.37 15.97
N ALA A 65 -13.85 -10.10 14.69
CA ALA A 65 -12.65 -9.45 14.13
C ALA A 65 -12.60 -7.92 14.33
N TYR A 66 -13.69 -7.28 14.77
CA TYR A 66 -13.76 -5.82 14.87
C TYR A 66 -14.08 -5.35 16.27
N VAL A 67 -13.45 -4.24 16.66
CA VAL A 67 -13.72 -3.50 17.91
C VAL A 67 -14.54 -2.27 17.57
N HIS A 68 -15.64 -2.07 18.32
CA HIS A 68 -16.51 -0.90 18.19
C HIS A 68 -16.22 0.10 19.30
N TRP A 69 -16.17 1.37 18.94
CA TRP A 69 -15.87 2.47 19.82
C TRP A 69 -17.01 3.47 19.88
N VAL A 70 -17.25 4.01 21.05
CA VAL A 70 -18.11 5.16 21.30
C VAL A 70 -17.28 6.26 21.96
N CYS A 71 -17.20 7.39 21.30
CA CYS A 71 -16.44 8.54 21.76
C CYS A 71 -17.40 9.68 22.09
N ARG A 72 -17.16 10.40 23.20
CA ARG A 72 -18.00 11.51 23.62
C ARG A 72 -17.14 12.73 23.96
N ASN A 73 -17.65 13.88 23.58
CA ASN A 73 -17.14 15.18 24.01
C ASN A 73 -18.31 16.02 24.56
N THR A 74 -18.19 16.52 25.80
CA THR A 74 -19.27 17.21 26.53
C THR A 74 -18.97 18.69 26.78
N ARG A 75 -17.93 19.26 26.18
CA ARG A 75 -17.43 20.60 26.55
C ARG A 75 -17.50 21.64 25.42
N GLU A 76 -18.14 21.33 24.29
CA GLU A 76 -18.18 22.26 23.17
C GLU A 76 -19.62 22.78 22.94
N SER A 77 -19.77 24.10 22.92
CA SER A 77 -20.99 24.73 22.44
C SER A 77 -21.04 24.67 20.91
N PHE A 78 -22.18 24.26 20.37
CA PHE A 78 -22.42 24.27 18.94
C PHE A 78 -22.80 25.68 18.52
N GLY A 79 -22.01 26.26 17.60
CA GLY A 79 -22.29 27.54 16.96
C GLY A 79 -22.79 27.33 15.52
N ILE A 80 -23.71 28.15 15.08
CA ILE A 80 -24.08 28.22 13.66
C ILE A 80 -22.87 28.68 12.86
N GLY A 81 -22.48 27.95 11.81
CA GLY A 81 -21.33 28.28 10.98
C GLY A 81 -20.00 27.72 11.49
N VAL A 82 -20.02 26.88 12.53
CA VAL A 82 -18.83 26.14 12.97
C VAL A 82 -18.79 24.79 12.28
N ASP A 83 -17.73 24.58 11.51
CA ASP A 83 -17.46 23.29 10.84
C ASP A 83 -16.53 22.43 11.67
N PHE A 84 -16.88 21.16 11.79
CA PHE A 84 -16.11 20.18 12.55
C PHE A 84 -15.44 19.18 11.62
N PHE A 85 -14.17 18.94 11.89
CA PHE A 85 -13.33 17.95 11.20
C PHE A 85 -12.90 16.87 12.19
N TYR A 86 -13.07 15.65 11.80
CA TYR A 86 -12.72 14.47 12.60
C TYR A 86 -11.67 13.64 11.88
N GLY A 87 -10.65 13.23 12.59
CA GLY A 87 -9.57 12.45 12.03
C GLY A 87 -9.00 11.42 13.00
N PHE A 88 -8.23 10.49 12.47
CA PHE A 88 -7.58 9.44 13.25
C PHE A 88 -6.07 9.61 13.22
N ARG A 89 -5.44 9.31 14.33
CA ARG A 89 -3.99 9.20 14.42
C ARG A 89 -3.58 7.97 15.20
N PRO A 90 -2.57 7.20 14.75
CA PRO A 90 -1.97 6.14 15.54
C PRO A 90 -1.17 6.74 16.71
N LYS A 91 -1.13 6.06 17.85
CA LYS A 91 -0.27 6.45 18.98
C LYS A 91 1.21 6.26 18.67
N LYS A 92 1.52 5.39 17.72
CA LYS A 92 2.90 5.10 17.30
C LYS A 92 3.23 5.87 16.03
N VAL A 93 4.42 6.42 15.95
CA VAL A 93 4.93 7.03 14.72
C VAL A 93 5.25 5.92 13.74
N LEU A 94 4.63 5.94 12.56
CA LEU A 94 4.80 4.97 11.48
C LEU A 94 5.49 5.68 10.32
N GLN A 95 6.82 5.57 10.27
CA GLN A 95 7.62 6.29 9.28
C GLN A 95 8.88 5.50 8.90
N ALA A 96 9.25 5.57 7.63
CA ALA A 96 10.56 5.16 7.13
C ALA A 96 11.07 6.24 6.17
N GLY A 97 12.38 6.49 6.17
CA GLY A 97 13.01 7.49 5.31
C GLY A 97 14.22 6.90 4.58
N LEU A 98 14.53 7.44 3.41
CA LEU A 98 15.66 7.06 2.57
C LEU A 98 16.16 8.25 1.77
N ASP A 99 17.48 8.48 1.81
CA ASP A 99 18.15 9.38 0.88
C ASP A 99 18.60 8.60 -0.35
N VAL A 100 18.16 9.02 -1.52
CA VAL A 100 18.36 8.34 -2.79
C VAL A 100 19.28 9.16 -3.69
N ASP A 101 20.42 8.59 -4.08
CA ASP A 101 21.22 9.06 -5.21
C ASP A 101 20.81 8.26 -6.45
N LEU A 102 20.26 8.90 -7.47
CA LEU A 102 19.76 8.26 -8.67
C LEU A 102 20.83 7.37 -9.33
N PHE A 103 22.07 7.85 -9.40
CA PHE A 103 23.15 7.17 -10.11
C PHE A 103 23.70 5.95 -9.35
N GLN A 104 23.43 5.87 -8.05
CA GLN A 104 23.82 4.74 -7.21
C GLN A 104 22.69 3.71 -7.01
N ASN A 105 21.49 4.00 -7.53
CA ASN A 105 20.31 3.15 -7.38
C ASN A 105 19.66 2.83 -8.73
N VAL A 106 20.50 2.54 -9.74
CA VAL A 106 20.02 2.23 -11.09
C VAL A 106 19.51 0.79 -11.18
N GLN A 107 18.32 0.62 -11.73
CA GLN A 107 17.82 -0.66 -12.22
C GLN A 107 17.32 -0.47 -13.65
N PRO A 108 18.09 -0.89 -14.67
CA PRO A 108 17.68 -0.74 -16.07
C PRO A 108 16.36 -1.47 -16.36
N LEU A 109 15.68 -1.06 -17.41
CA LEU A 109 14.55 -1.81 -17.94
C LEU A 109 15.03 -3.12 -18.59
N PRO A 110 14.22 -4.20 -18.56
CA PRO A 110 14.58 -5.46 -19.17
C PRO A 110 14.75 -5.30 -20.68
N PRO A 111 15.80 -5.91 -21.28
CA PRO A 111 15.96 -5.94 -22.73
C PRO A 111 14.73 -6.56 -23.40
N GLN A 112 14.38 -6.05 -24.57
CA GLN A 112 13.20 -6.48 -25.33
C GLN A 112 13.57 -7.08 -26.66
N ASN A 113 12.61 -7.75 -27.30
CA ASN A 113 12.74 -8.33 -28.64
C ASN A 113 13.94 -9.27 -28.78
N LEU A 114 14.21 -10.08 -27.73
CA LEU A 114 15.22 -11.11 -27.81
C LEU A 114 14.85 -12.09 -28.93
N SER A 115 15.76 -12.28 -29.88
CA SER A 115 15.58 -13.16 -31.01
C SER A 115 16.85 -13.94 -31.28
N VAL A 116 16.70 -15.08 -31.95
CA VAL A 116 17.82 -15.94 -32.35
C VAL A 116 17.74 -16.20 -33.85
N SER A 117 18.89 -16.16 -34.53
CA SER A 117 19.02 -16.50 -35.93
C SER A 117 20.23 -17.40 -36.19
N LEU A 118 20.08 -18.35 -37.11
CA LEU A 118 21.16 -19.22 -37.54
C LEU A 118 22.06 -18.47 -38.55
N MET A 119 23.34 -18.41 -38.27
CA MET A 119 24.32 -17.80 -39.15
C MET A 119 24.81 -18.77 -40.24
N THR A 120 25.40 -18.24 -41.29
CA THR A 120 26.03 -19.05 -42.38
C THR A 120 27.18 -19.92 -41.88
N SER A 121 27.85 -19.53 -40.79
CA SER A 121 28.86 -20.33 -40.09
C SER A 121 28.28 -21.56 -39.35
N GLY A 122 26.98 -21.60 -39.16
CA GLY A 122 26.29 -22.60 -38.35
C GLY A 122 26.14 -22.23 -36.86
N ASP A 123 26.68 -21.06 -36.46
CA ASP A 123 26.52 -20.50 -35.12
C ASP A 123 25.17 -19.81 -34.97
N PHE A 124 24.76 -19.54 -33.72
CA PHE A 124 23.53 -18.85 -33.43
C PHE A 124 23.78 -17.43 -32.96
N LEU A 125 23.19 -16.46 -33.64
CA LEU A 125 23.25 -15.03 -33.27
C LEU A 125 22.00 -14.70 -32.46
N LEU A 126 22.20 -14.32 -31.19
CA LEU A 126 21.20 -13.72 -30.34
C LEU A 126 21.26 -12.21 -30.48
N THR A 127 20.10 -11.56 -30.63
CA THR A 127 19.99 -10.09 -30.71
C THR A 127 18.85 -9.60 -29.85
N TRP A 128 19.00 -8.43 -29.23
CA TRP A 128 17.98 -7.81 -28.41
C TRP A 128 18.00 -6.30 -28.61
N LYS A 129 16.98 -5.63 -28.10
CA LYS A 129 16.90 -4.18 -28.04
C LYS A 129 16.97 -3.70 -26.59
N THR A 130 17.76 -2.66 -26.35
CA THR A 130 17.68 -1.89 -25.11
C THR A 130 16.41 -1.05 -25.15
N VAL A 131 15.71 -0.97 -24.03
CA VAL A 131 14.65 0.02 -23.88
C VAL A 131 15.31 1.31 -23.46
N ASP A 132 15.01 2.40 -24.16
CA ASP A 132 15.61 3.71 -23.90
C ASP A 132 15.26 4.19 -22.49
N GLY A 133 16.14 3.88 -21.54
CA GLY A 133 16.15 4.41 -20.19
C GLY A 133 16.90 5.74 -20.10
N GLY A 134 16.70 6.65 -21.08
CA GLY A 134 17.44 7.91 -21.17
C GLY A 134 18.80 7.76 -21.88
N GLN A 135 19.21 8.80 -22.58
CA GLN A 135 20.45 8.83 -23.39
C GLN A 135 21.73 8.56 -22.57
N GLU A 136 21.69 8.76 -21.25
CA GLU A 136 22.85 8.63 -20.36
C GLU A 136 23.21 7.17 -20.05
N LEU A 137 22.25 6.24 -20.03
CA LEU A 137 22.48 4.83 -19.71
C LEU A 137 22.80 3.94 -20.92
N GLY A 138 22.46 4.36 -22.13
CA GLY A 138 22.52 3.48 -23.32
C GLY A 138 23.88 2.82 -23.59
N ASN A 139 24.98 3.53 -23.35
CA ASN A 139 26.33 3.01 -23.53
C ASN A 139 26.99 2.52 -22.24
N ALA A 140 26.27 2.64 -21.12
CA ALA A 140 26.77 2.36 -19.77
C ALA A 140 26.32 1.00 -19.23
N LEU A 141 25.61 0.20 -20.03
CA LEU A 141 25.04 -1.08 -19.61
C LEU A 141 25.94 -2.26 -19.97
N GLU A 142 25.97 -3.25 -19.10
CA GLU A 142 26.46 -4.60 -19.32
C GLU A 142 25.26 -5.56 -19.37
N PHE A 143 25.39 -6.62 -20.16
CA PHE A 143 24.32 -7.60 -20.35
C PHE A 143 24.79 -8.98 -19.89
N GLU A 144 23.91 -9.66 -19.15
CA GLU A 144 24.06 -11.05 -18.82
C GLU A 144 23.10 -11.87 -19.67
N VAL A 145 23.63 -12.70 -20.55
CA VAL A 145 22.88 -13.68 -21.35
C VAL A 145 23.03 -15.02 -20.69
N THR A 146 21.90 -15.67 -20.35
CA THR A 146 21.89 -17.03 -19.85
C THR A 146 21.15 -17.93 -20.84
N TYR A 147 21.69 -19.14 -21.04
CA TYR A 147 21.05 -20.13 -21.91
C TYR A 147 21.24 -21.54 -21.35
N LYS A 148 20.32 -22.42 -21.67
CA LYS A 148 20.29 -23.82 -21.22
C LYS A 148 19.49 -24.68 -22.20
N ARG A 149 19.59 -26.01 -22.10
CA ARG A 149 18.62 -26.88 -22.75
C ARG A 149 17.25 -26.72 -22.12
N GLU A 150 16.20 -26.85 -22.88
CA GLU A 150 14.83 -26.54 -22.45
C GLU A 150 14.42 -27.26 -21.15
N TRP A 151 14.84 -28.51 -20.99
CA TRP A 151 14.50 -29.37 -19.84
C TRP A 151 15.42 -29.20 -18.62
N GLU A 152 16.50 -28.43 -18.71
CA GLU A 152 17.43 -28.16 -17.61
C GLU A 152 16.92 -27.04 -16.67
N SER A 153 17.47 -27.01 -15.44
CA SER A 153 17.21 -25.90 -14.51
C SER A 153 17.99 -24.64 -14.87
N TRP A 154 17.44 -23.46 -14.57
CA TRP A 154 18.16 -22.21 -14.69
C TRP A 154 19.33 -22.07 -13.71
N GLU A 155 19.38 -22.82 -12.61
CA GLU A 155 20.48 -22.80 -11.65
C GLU A 155 21.82 -23.27 -12.23
N GLY A 156 21.77 -24.19 -13.19
CA GLY A 156 22.93 -24.71 -13.92
C GLY A 156 23.16 -24.10 -15.31
N ALA A 157 22.41 -23.05 -15.66
CA ALA A 157 22.48 -22.46 -16.99
C ALA A 157 23.85 -21.83 -17.29
N ALA A 158 24.30 -21.91 -18.54
CA ALA A 158 25.49 -21.18 -19.00
C ALA A 158 25.19 -19.68 -18.97
N SER A 159 26.16 -18.88 -18.48
CA SER A 159 26.04 -17.43 -18.39
C SER A 159 27.22 -16.74 -19.09
N LEU A 160 26.90 -15.69 -19.86
CA LEU A 160 27.85 -14.83 -20.54
C LEU A 160 27.62 -13.39 -20.10
N LEU A 161 28.66 -12.75 -19.56
CA LEU A 161 28.64 -11.31 -19.26
C LEU A 161 29.30 -10.55 -20.42
N LEU A 162 28.53 -9.63 -20.98
CA LEU A 162 28.90 -8.92 -22.20
C LEU A 162 28.93 -7.41 -21.93
N PRO A 163 29.94 -6.69 -22.46
CA PRO A 163 29.94 -5.23 -22.38
C PRO A 163 28.82 -4.64 -23.24
N SER A 164 28.73 -3.33 -23.32
CA SER A 164 27.72 -2.59 -24.07
C SER A 164 27.51 -3.08 -25.50
N THR A 165 26.69 -4.12 -25.67
CA THR A 165 26.36 -4.74 -26.96
C THR A 165 24.91 -5.19 -26.97
N THR A 166 24.31 -5.27 -28.13
CA THR A 166 22.92 -5.75 -28.31
C THR A 166 22.85 -7.10 -29.02
N HIS A 167 23.96 -7.81 -29.08
CA HIS A 167 24.04 -9.12 -29.71
C HIS A 167 25.17 -9.97 -29.15
N CYS A 168 25.06 -11.28 -29.25
CA CYS A 168 26.12 -12.24 -29.03
C CYS A 168 25.96 -13.45 -29.92
N SER A 169 27.09 -14.08 -30.29
CA SER A 169 27.09 -15.34 -31.02
C SER A 169 27.36 -16.51 -30.10
N LEU A 170 26.56 -17.57 -30.21
CA LEU A 170 26.77 -18.85 -29.54
C LEU A 170 27.34 -19.83 -30.56
N SER A 171 28.57 -20.32 -30.31
CA SER A 171 29.20 -21.30 -31.20
C SER A 171 28.42 -22.61 -31.18
N ARG A 172 28.18 -23.15 -32.37
CA ARG A 172 27.54 -24.45 -32.53
C ARG A 172 28.32 -25.61 -31.86
N GLU A 173 29.63 -25.46 -31.71
CA GLU A 173 30.49 -26.49 -31.11
C GLU A 173 30.23 -26.62 -29.58
N GLY A 174 29.75 -25.56 -28.95
CA GLY A 174 29.34 -25.57 -27.53
C GLY A 174 27.92 -26.07 -27.29
N LEU A 175 27.18 -26.38 -28.35
CA LEU A 175 25.77 -26.78 -28.24
C LEU A 175 25.58 -28.25 -28.68
N VAL A 176 24.69 -28.94 -27.95
CA VAL A 176 24.36 -30.35 -28.28
C VAL A 176 23.49 -30.41 -29.54
N PRO A 177 23.89 -31.14 -30.60
CA PRO A 177 23.09 -31.26 -31.80
C PRO A 177 21.69 -31.88 -31.54
N GLY A 178 20.69 -31.43 -32.30
CA GLY A 178 19.31 -31.90 -32.20
C GLY A 178 18.57 -31.54 -30.91
N SER A 179 19.15 -30.68 -30.08
CA SER A 179 18.57 -30.26 -28.79
C SER A 179 17.83 -28.94 -28.89
N SER A 180 16.77 -28.81 -28.09
CA SER A 180 16.07 -27.51 -27.87
C SER A 180 16.76 -26.72 -26.77
N TYR A 181 17.03 -25.46 -27.06
CA TYR A 181 17.63 -24.48 -26.14
C TYR A 181 16.68 -23.32 -25.86
N VAL A 182 16.85 -22.71 -24.70
CA VAL A 182 16.16 -21.48 -24.30
C VAL A 182 17.19 -20.49 -23.74
N ALA A 183 17.03 -19.20 -24.09
CA ALA A 183 17.87 -18.12 -23.59
C ALA A 183 17.03 -16.95 -23.09
N ARG A 184 17.62 -16.17 -22.21
CA ARG A 184 17.11 -14.90 -21.69
C ARG A 184 18.28 -13.96 -21.43
N VAL A 185 18.00 -12.65 -21.40
CA VAL A 185 18.99 -11.60 -21.19
C VAL A 185 18.50 -10.60 -20.15
N ARG A 186 19.40 -10.08 -19.34
CA ARG A 186 19.15 -8.95 -18.43
C ARG A 186 20.30 -7.96 -18.48
N ALA A 187 20.01 -6.72 -18.08
CA ALA A 187 20.96 -5.62 -18.10
C ALA A 187 21.34 -5.19 -16.67
N ARG A 188 22.55 -4.62 -16.51
CA ARG A 188 22.97 -3.91 -15.30
C ARG A 188 23.84 -2.71 -15.67
N PRO A 189 24.04 -1.72 -14.76
CA PRO A 189 25.06 -0.70 -14.95
C PRO A 189 26.45 -1.33 -15.06
N GLY A 190 27.24 -0.90 -16.04
CA GLY A 190 28.61 -1.34 -16.22
C GLY A 190 29.54 -0.77 -15.16
N GLN A 191 30.58 -1.51 -14.77
CA GLN A 191 31.50 -1.13 -13.69
C GLN A 191 32.24 0.20 -13.91
N ALA A 192 32.46 0.60 -15.17
CA ALA A 192 33.20 1.83 -15.51
C ALA A 192 32.27 3.01 -15.84
N SER A 193 30.98 2.88 -15.68
CA SER A 193 29.99 3.86 -16.16
C SER A 193 29.74 5.05 -15.24
N GLY A 194 30.24 5.02 -13.99
CA GLY A 194 29.86 5.98 -12.94
C GLY A 194 28.48 5.73 -12.34
N PHE A 195 27.75 4.73 -12.86
CA PHE A 195 26.48 4.26 -12.33
C PHE A 195 26.68 2.96 -11.55
N SER A 196 25.87 2.76 -10.52
CA SER A 196 25.79 1.49 -9.79
C SER A 196 24.33 1.14 -9.48
N GLY A 197 24.07 -0.11 -9.15
CA GLY A 197 22.71 -0.54 -8.85
C GLY A 197 22.49 -2.03 -9.08
N HIS A 198 21.32 -2.37 -9.60
CA HIS A 198 20.80 -3.73 -9.67
C HIS A 198 20.66 -4.21 -11.11
N TYR A 199 20.57 -5.53 -11.28
CA TYR A 199 20.13 -6.12 -12.53
C TYR A 199 18.68 -5.73 -12.83
N SER A 200 18.37 -5.58 -14.13
CA SER A 200 16.99 -5.55 -14.60
C SER A 200 16.28 -6.87 -14.34
N GLU A 201 14.98 -6.90 -14.48
CA GLU A 201 14.26 -8.15 -14.70
C GLU A 201 14.77 -8.83 -15.98
N TRP A 202 14.53 -10.15 -16.07
CA TRP A 202 14.87 -10.89 -17.29
C TRP A 202 13.96 -10.49 -18.45
N SER A 203 14.52 -10.53 -19.66
CA SER A 203 13.73 -10.45 -20.90
C SER A 203 12.75 -11.62 -21.02
N THR A 204 11.83 -11.53 -21.97
CA THR A 204 11.12 -12.72 -22.47
C THR A 204 12.12 -13.74 -22.98
N GLU A 205 11.81 -15.01 -22.78
CA GLU A 205 12.65 -16.13 -23.25
C GLU A 205 12.51 -16.32 -24.76
N VAL A 206 13.60 -16.72 -25.41
CA VAL A 206 13.60 -17.20 -26.80
C VAL A 206 14.07 -18.66 -26.86
N SER A 207 13.41 -19.46 -27.65
CA SER A 207 13.76 -20.87 -27.84
C SER A 207 14.19 -21.14 -29.30
N TRP A 208 15.12 -22.08 -29.46
CA TRP A 208 15.54 -22.56 -30.77
C TRP A 208 15.95 -24.02 -30.69
N LYS A 209 16.05 -24.68 -31.83
CA LYS A 209 16.52 -26.05 -31.96
C LYS A 209 17.81 -26.09 -32.78
N THR A 210 18.82 -26.78 -32.26
CA THR A 210 20.05 -27.02 -32.99
C THR A 210 19.81 -28.06 -34.10
N PRO A 211 20.46 -27.95 -35.30
CA PRO A 211 20.36 -28.94 -36.34
C PRO A 211 20.80 -30.31 -35.83
N GLY A 212 20.12 -31.37 -36.26
CA GLY A 212 20.54 -32.74 -36.00
C GLY A 212 21.82 -33.02 -36.80
N GLY A 213 22.93 -33.29 -36.10
CA GLY A 213 24.15 -33.75 -36.76
C GLY A 213 24.06 -35.24 -37.04
N SER A 214 24.47 -35.66 -38.22
CA SER A 214 24.91 -37.05 -38.46
C SER A 214 26.21 -37.22 -37.66
N VAL A 215 26.14 -37.89 -36.51
CA VAL A 215 27.30 -38.07 -35.62
C VAL A 215 28.10 -39.26 -36.09
N GLU A 216 29.25 -39.02 -36.74
CA GLU A 216 30.36 -39.93 -36.59
C GLU A 216 30.99 -39.73 -35.21
N TRP A 217 30.84 -40.70 -34.34
CA TRP A 217 31.48 -40.74 -33.03
C TRP A 217 32.99 -40.93 -33.18
N SER A 218 33.78 -39.88 -33.20
CA SER A 218 35.18 -39.93 -32.85
C SER A 218 35.37 -39.34 -31.44
N GLY A 219 35.73 -40.21 -30.50
CA GLY A 219 35.82 -39.88 -29.09
C GLY A 219 36.94 -38.89 -28.79
N ALA A 220 36.60 -37.93 -28.00
CA ALA A 220 37.46 -37.27 -27.02
C ALA A 220 36.58 -36.51 -26.01
N MET A 221 36.16 -37.20 -24.96
CA MET A 221 35.72 -36.50 -23.72
C MET A 221 36.97 -35.94 -23.07
N GLN A 222 37.15 -34.62 -23.15
CA GLN A 222 37.95 -33.88 -22.20
C GLN A 222 37.03 -32.86 -21.58
N GLY A 223 36.70 -33.13 -20.31
CA GLY A 223 35.89 -32.28 -19.48
C GLY A 223 36.58 -30.94 -19.16
N TRP A 224 35.96 -29.86 -19.57
CA TRP A 224 36.26 -28.54 -19.04
C TRP A 224 35.22 -28.24 -17.94
N MET A 225 35.56 -28.60 -16.72
CA MET A 225 34.93 -28.00 -15.53
C MET A 225 35.39 -26.55 -15.42
N LEU A 226 34.63 -25.63 -15.96
CA LEU A 226 34.74 -24.24 -15.55
C LEU A 226 34.19 -24.11 -14.15
N ARG A 227 35.11 -23.99 -13.18
CA ARG A 227 34.81 -23.63 -11.79
C ARG A 227 34.06 -22.30 -11.82
N SER A 228 32.76 -22.35 -11.53
CA SER A 228 31.99 -21.20 -11.10
C SER A 228 32.62 -20.69 -9.79
N GLN A 229 33.32 -19.58 -9.86
CA GLN A 229 33.68 -18.83 -8.67
C GLN A 229 32.42 -18.13 -8.15
N ASN A 230 31.81 -18.76 -7.15
CA ASN A 230 30.79 -18.12 -6.33
C ASN A 230 31.45 -16.95 -5.59
N PHE A 231 31.30 -15.74 -6.10
CA PHE A 231 31.46 -14.55 -5.30
C PHE A 231 30.28 -14.48 -4.33
N PRO A 232 30.52 -14.41 -3.02
CA PRO A 232 29.44 -14.19 -2.07
C PRO A 232 28.89 -12.79 -2.34
N VAL A 233 27.66 -12.72 -2.78
CA VAL A 233 26.87 -11.49 -2.71
C VAL A 233 26.86 -11.10 -1.23
N PRO A 234 27.28 -9.89 -0.83
CA PRO A 234 27.13 -9.46 0.54
C PRO A 234 25.64 -9.38 0.84
N TYR A 235 25.17 -10.39 1.52
CA TYR A 235 23.86 -10.38 2.15
C TYR A 235 23.95 -9.32 3.26
N LEU A 236 23.52 -8.11 2.98
CA LEU A 236 23.21 -7.14 4.01
C LEU A 236 22.09 -7.77 4.83
N ALA A 237 22.50 -8.35 5.96
CA ALA A 237 21.55 -8.84 6.95
C ALA A 237 20.57 -7.72 7.25
N PRO A 238 19.25 -7.97 7.20
CA PRO A 238 18.29 -6.99 7.64
C PRO A 238 18.59 -6.71 9.10
N VAL A 239 18.89 -5.46 9.42
CA VAL A 239 18.87 -4.99 10.80
C VAL A 239 17.49 -5.31 11.33
N LEU A 240 17.41 -6.32 12.18
CA LEU A 240 16.22 -6.69 12.93
C LEU A 240 15.95 -5.53 13.90
N SER A 241 15.26 -4.49 13.40
CA SER A 241 14.65 -3.50 14.28
C SER A 241 13.46 -4.18 14.96
N GLU A 242 13.57 -4.35 16.25
CA GLU A 242 12.47 -4.72 17.13
C GLU A 242 11.33 -3.73 16.95
N GLY A 243 10.27 -4.16 16.28
CA GLY A 243 9.06 -3.36 16.15
C GLY A 243 8.39 -3.42 14.79
N GLY A 244 8.12 -4.59 14.24
CA GLY A 244 7.47 -4.89 12.96
C GLY A 244 6.23 -4.11 12.51
N LEU A 245 6.06 -2.86 12.92
CA LEU A 245 4.98 -1.95 12.55
C LEU A 245 5.43 -0.85 11.59
N GLN A 246 6.72 -0.49 11.64
CA GLN A 246 7.27 0.51 10.72
C GLN A 246 7.23 -0.02 9.28
N PRO A 247 7.02 0.85 8.29
CA PRO A 247 7.31 0.50 6.90
C PRO A 247 8.76 -0.01 6.80
N ARG A 248 8.95 -1.12 6.13
CA ARG A 248 10.26 -1.77 6.00
C ARG A 248 10.62 -1.97 4.53
N ASN A 249 11.87 -2.32 4.27
CA ASN A 249 12.38 -2.59 2.92
C ASN A 249 12.09 -1.44 1.93
N LEU A 250 12.09 -0.18 2.44
CA LEU A 250 11.99 1.00 1.59
C LEU A 250 13.18 1.04 0.66
N ARG A 251 12.93 0.99 -0.62
CA ARG A 251 13.93 1.07 -1.67
C ARG A 251 13.37 1.87 -2.85
N CYS A 252 14.23 2.63 -3.49
CA CYS A 252 13.90 3.39 -4.68
C CYS A 252 14.91 3.06 -5.77
N LEU A 253 14.42 2.73 -6.96
CA LEU A 253 15.22 2.28 -8.09
C LEU A 253 14.97 3.20 -9.29
N PHE A 254 16.05 3.74 -9.84
CA PHE A 254 16.02 4.62 -10.99
C PHE A 254 16.18 3.82 -12.27
N THR A 255 15.27 3.97 -13.21
CA THR A 255 15.29 3.22 -14.48
C THR A 255 16.29 3.78 -15.50
N GLY A 256 16.90 4.93 -15.20
CA GLY A 256 17.80 5.65 -16.12
C GLY A 256 17.09 6.60 -17.08
N GLY A 257 15.79 6.73 -16.99
CA GLY A 257 14.96 7.62 -17.79
C GLY A 257 14.29 8.70 -16.96
N ASP A 258 12.98 8.73 -17.00
CA ASP A 258 12.13 9.76 -16.40
C ASP A 258 11.43 9.31 -15.09
N ARG A 259 11.80 8.15 -14.53
CA ARG A 259 11.09 7.57 -13.36
C ARG A 259 12.01 7.01 -12.30
N LEU A 260 11.66 7.33 -11.06
CA LEU A 260 12.18 6.71 -9.84
C LEU A 260 11.07 5.91 -9.20
N THR A 261 11.18 4.58 -9.21
CA THR A 261 10.19 3.67 -8.63
C THR A 261 10.57 3.32 -7.22
N CYS A 262 9.76 3.74 -6.26
CA CYS A 262 9.93 3.42 -4.83
C CYS A 262 8.96 2.33 -4.39
N SER A 263 9.42 1.42 -3.55
CA SER A 263 8.60 0.36 -2.97
C SER A 263 8.94 0.12 -1.51
N TRP A 264 7.95 -0.28 -0.72
CA TRP A 264 8.09 -0.58 0.71
C TRP A 264 7.11 -1.67 1.11
N GLU A 265 7.33 -2.27 2.26
CA GLU A 265 6.45 -3.29 2.82
C GLU A 265 5.82 -2.81 4.11
N VAL A 266 4.53 -3.08 4.28
CA VAL A 266 3.77 -2.81 5.50
C VAL A 266 2.95 -4.04 5.90
N LYS A 267 2.70 -4.22 7.20
CA LYS A 267 1.82 -5.31 7.65
C LYS A 267 0.41 -5.13 7.11
N LYS A 268 -0.14 -6.16 6.50
CA LYS A 268 -1.49 -6.16 5.91
C LYS A 268 -2.57 -5.74 6.91
N VAL A 269 -2.47 -6.14 8.16
CA VAL A 269 -3.47 -5.81 9.18
C VAL A 269 -3.51 -4.32 9.49
N ILE A 270 -2.37 -3.61 9.49
CA ILE A 270 -2.36 -2.17 9.79
C ILE A 270 -2.86 -1.32 8.64
N THR A 271 -2.78 -1.80 7.37
CA THR A 271 -3.32 -1.06 6.22
C THR A 271 -4.85 -0.97 6.24
N THR A 272 -5.51 -1.77 7.07
CA THR A 272 -6.96 -1.64 7.29
C THR A 272 -7.32 -0.39 8.08
N SER A 273 -6.44 0.07 8.96
CA SER A 273 -6.68 1.20 9.86
C SER A 273 -5.90 2.47 9.49
N VAL A 274 -4.80 2.34 8.75
CA VAL A 274 -3.94 3.46 8.35
C VAL A 274 -3.59 3.35 6.87
N LEU A 275 -3.75 4.43 6.13
CA LEU A 275 -3.22 4.56 4.78
C LEU A 275 -1.79 5.08 4.84
N PHE A 276 -0.91 4.51 4.02
CA PHE A 276 0.45 5.00 3.86
C PHE A 276 0.58 5.82 2.57
N GLY A 277 1.37 6.87 2.64
CA GLY A 277 1.79 7.67 1.50
C GLY A 277 3.30 7.76 1.43
N LEU A 278 3.81 7.95 0.22
CA LEU A 278 5.19 8.25 -0.04
C LEU A 278 5.30 9.74 -0.36
N PHE A 279 6.20 10.41 0.35
CA PHE A 279 6.48 11.84 0.22
C PHE A 279 7.94 12.02 -0.18
N PHE A 280 8.22 12.99 -1.03
CA PHE A 280 9.57 13.20 -1.51
C PHE A 280 9.90 14.69 -1.65
N ARG A 281 11.20 14.98 -1.57
CA ARG A 281 11.80 16.28 -1.86
C ARG A 281 13.01 16.08 -2.75
N ALA A 282 13.11 16.89 -3.75
CA ALA A 282 14.25 16.88 -4.64
C ALA A 282 15.46 17.64 -4.09
N THR A 283 15.22 18.66 -3.28
CA THR A 283 16.24 19.41 -2.54
C THR A 283 15.74 19.72 -1.13
N PRO A 284 16.62 19.98 -0.15
CA PRO A 284 16.18 20.38 1.20
C PRO A 284 15.30 21.63 1.23
N ALA A 285 15.43 22.50 0.22
CA ALA A 285 14.68 23.75 0.10
C ALA A 285 13.38 23.61 -0.73
N SER A 286 13.18 22.49 -1.45
CA SER A 286 11.95 22.26 -2.21
C SER A 286 10.79 21.90 -1.30
N ALA A 287 9.58 22.25 -1.73
CA ALA A 287 8.38 21.77 -1.09
C ALA A 287 8.32 20.24 -1.11
N GLU A 288 7.73 19.66 -0.09
CA GLU A 288 7.48 18.23 -0.05
C GLU A 288 6.27 17.89 -0.94
N GLU A 289 6.42 16.90 -1.79
CA GLU A 289 5.39 16.43 -2.70
C GLU A 289 4.93 15.02 -2.32
N GLU A 290 3.67 14.72 -2.54
CA GLU A 290 3.11 13.39 -2.35
C GLU A 290 3.11 12.61 -3.67
N CYS A 291 3.67 11.41 -3.65
CA CYS A 291 3.65 10.49 -4.79
C CYS A 291 2.28 9.82 -4.92
N SER A 292 1.69 9.88 -6.11
CA SER A 292 0.37 9.30 -6.41
C SER A 292 0.31 8.85 -7.88
N PRO A 293 -0.33 7.70 -8.18
CA PRO A 293 -1.02 6.78 -7.27
C PRO A 293 -0.07 5.82 -6.54
N VAL A 294 -0.49 5.35 -5.36
CA VAL A 294 0.17 4.25 -4.67
C VAL A 294 -0.48 2.94 -5.10
N HIS A 295 0.33 2.01 -5.59
CA HIS A 295 -0.08 0.66 -5.98
C HIS A 295 0.20 -0.33 -4.85
N GLU A 296 -0.71 -1.27 -4.62
CA GLU A 296 -0.55 -2.31 -3.61
C GLU A 296 -0.58 -3.70 -4.23
N LYS A 297 0.38 -4.54 -3.82
CA LYS A 297 0.47 -5.95 -4.23
C LYS A 297 0.55 -6.83 -2.99
N THR A 298 -0.39 -7.76 -2.87
CA THR A 298 -0.39 -8.76 -1.81
C THR A 298 0.67 -9.83 -2.09
N LEU A 299 1.50 -10.12 -1.10
CA LEU A 299 2.43 -11.23 -1.14
C LEU A 299 1.75 -12.50 -0.60
N THR A 300 1.93 -13.62 -1.29
CA THR A 300 1.50 -14.94 -0.80
C THR A 300 2.42 -15.40 0.32
N HIS A 301 1.84 -16.02 1.36
CA HIS A 301 2.56 -16.59 2.51
C HIS A 301 3.30 -15.59 3.42
N THR A 302 3.01 -14.30 3.33
CA THR A 302 3.56 -13.30 4.25
C THR A 302 2.47 -12.41 4.84
N PRO A 303 2.63 -11.91 6.08
CA PRO A 303 1.70 -10.95 6.68
C PRO A 303 1.87 -9.52 6.16
N TYR A 304 2.63 -9.33 5.08
CA TYR A 304 2.97 -8.03 4.52
C TYR A 304 2.36 -7.85 3.13
N VAL A 305 2.11 -6.60 2.79
CA VAL A 305 1.82 -6.14 1.42
C VAL A 305 2.96 -5.24 0.96
N VAL A 306 3.26 -5.30 -0.34
CA VAL A 306 4.20 -4.37 -0.99
C VAL A 306 3.38 -3.22 -1.56
N GLN A 307 3.74 -2.02 -1.18
CA GLN A 307 3.22 -0.80 -1.78
C GLN A 307 4.31 -0.15 -2.63
N SER A 308 3.94 0.50 -3.71
CA SER A 308 4.87 1.17 -4.63
C SER A 308 4.27 2.42 -5.23
N CYS A 309 5.14 3.35 -5.59
CA CYS A 309 4.79 4.59 -6.26
C CYS A 309 5.92 5.03 -7.18
N GLU A 310 5.59 5.72 -8.28
CA GLU A 310 6.54 6.22 -9.28
C GLU A 310 6.66 7.74 -9.17
N ILE A 311 7.86 8.23 -8.92
CA ILE A 311 8.21 9.66 -8.87
C ILE A 311 8.73 10.06 -10.25
N PRO A 312 8.15 11.10 -10.90
CA PRO A 312 8.68 11.60 -12.16
C PRO A 312 10.02 12.32 -11.94
N VAL A 313 11.00 12.01 -12.78
CA VAL A 313 12.33 12.65 -12.80
C VAL A 313 12.44 13.48 -14.05
N SER A 314 12.44 14.81 -13.92
CA SER A 314 12.44 15.72 -15.06
C SER A 314 13.82 15.99 -15.64
N ASN A 315 14.89 15.94 -14.82
CA ASN A 315 16.27 16.15 -15.26
C ASN A 315 17.25 15.50 -14.28
N SER A 316 17.70 14.28 -14.58
CA SER A 316 18.59 13.50 -13.72
C SER A 316 19.98 14.13 -13.55
N SER A 317 20.48 14.87 -14.54
CA SER A 317 21.78 15.52 -14.47
C SER A 317 21.81 16.74 -13.55
N SER A 318 20.70 17.47 -13.41
CA SER A 318 20.59 18.62 -12.50
C SER A 318 20.02 18.25 -11.12
N GLN A 319 19.27 17.15 -11.02
CA GLN A 319 18.53 16.75 -9.83
C GLN A 319 18.78 15.27 -9.51
N ARG A 320 19.93 15.02 -8.90
CA ARG A 320 20.45 13.68 -8.66
C ARG A 320 19.97 13.06 -7.34
N HIS A 321 19.70 13.89 -6.33
CA HIS A 321 19.39 13.44 -5.00
C HIS A 321 17.92 13.65 -4.66
N TYR A 322 17.30 12.66 -4.00
CA TYR A 322 15.94 12.73 -3.47
C TYR A 322 15.93 12.29 -2.03
N HIS A 323 15.23 13.05 -1.19
CA HIS A 323 14.85 12.59 0.13
C HIS A 323 13.43 12.02 0.07
N VAL A 324 13.28 10.76 0.42
CA VAL A 324 12.01 10.02 0.32
C VAL A 324 11.59 9.57 1.71
N SER A 325 10.32 9.76 2.05
CA SER A 325 9.74 9.27 3.30
C SER A 325 8.40 8.59 3.07
N VAL A 326 8.21 7.44 3.70
CA VAL A 326 6.92 6.75 3.78
C VAL A 326 6.36 7.00 5.16
N ARG A 327 5.11 7.48 5.24
CA ARG A 327 4.43 7.73 6.52
C ARG A 327 2.92 7.54 6.42
N ALA A 328 2.29 7.45 7.58
CA ALA A 328 0.84 7.43 7.69
C ALA A 328 0.24 8.72 7.11
N LYS A 329 -0.75 8.60 6.26
CA LYS A 329 -1.52 9.74 5.72
C LYS A 329 -2.56 10.17 6.74
N THR A 330 -2.72 11.48 6.88
CA THR A 330 -3.81 12.04 7.68
C THR A 330 -5.10 11.98 6.88
N GLU A 331 -6.10 11.28 7.42
CA GLU A 331 -7.46 11.28 6.90
C GLU A 331 -8.34 12.12 7.81
N GLU A 332 -9.11 13.04 7.22
CA GLU A 332 -10.07 13.86 7.95
C GLU A 332 -11.43 13.83 7.25
N LYS A 333 -12.49 13.82 8.06
CA LYS A 333 -13.87 13.87 7.60
C LYS A 333 -14.55 15.12 8.12
N HIS A 334 -15.06 15.93 7.21
CA HIS A 334 -15.90 17.08 7.52
C HIS A 334 -17.31 16.59 7.84
N ILE A 335 -17.85 16.96 9.00
CA ILE A 335 -19.20 16.63 9.44
C ILE A 335 -19.93 17.90 9.85
N GLU A 336 -20.94 18.27 9.09
CA GLU A 336 -21.77 19.42 9.34
C GLU A 336 -22.69 19.15 10.56
N ALA A 337 -22.50 19.92 11.62
CA ALA A 337 -23.22 19.70 12.89
C ALA A 337 -24.74 19.73 12.72
N TYR A 338 -25.26 20.67 11.95
CA TYR A 338 -26.71 20.88 11.76
C TYR A 338 -27.39 19.78 10.91
N LYS A 339 -26.61 18.99 10.14
CA LYS A 339 -27.14 17.85 9.37
C LYS A 339 -27.05 16.54 10.15
N ASN A 340 -26.31 16.50 11.25
CA ASN A 340 -26.03 15.29 12.03
C ASN A 340 -26.49 15.46 13.48
N ILE A 341 -27.77 15.77 13.63
CA ILE A 341 -28.38 15.96 14.97
C ILE A 341 -29.04 14.65 15.41
N GLN A 342 -28.71 14.22 16.61
CA GLN A 342 -29.37 13.15 17.31
C GLN A 342 -29.67 13.60 18.74
N VAL A 343 -30.91 13.99 18.98
CA VAL A 343 -31.36 14.41 20.31
C VAL A 343 -31.26 13.25 21.29
N GLN A 344 -31.06 13.58 22.58
CA GLN A 344 -31.06 12.58 23.64
C GLN A 344 -32.45 11.93 23.78
N PRO A 345 -32.53 10.68 24.25
CA PRO A 345 -33.80 10.02 24.46
C PRO A 345 -34.62 10.78 25.51
N PRO A 346 -35.96 10.75 25.43
CA PRO A 346 -36.84 11.34 26.43
C PRO A 346 -36.54 10.78 27.82
N ALA A 347 -36.58 11.62 28.81
CA ALA A 347 -36.40 11.23 30.21
C ALA A 347 -37.76 10.91 30.89
N ASN A 348 -37.71 10.15 31.99
CA ASN A 348 -38.86 9.86 32.84
C ASN A 348 -40.08 9.36 32.08
N VAL A 349 -39.85 8.41 31.16
CA VAL A 349 -40.97 7.75 30.45
C VAL A 349 -41.81 6.97 31.46
N SER A 350 -43.07 7.32 31.56
CA SER A 350 -44.04 6.67 32.47
C SER A 350 -45.35 6.33 31.76
N VAL A 351 -45.99 5.27 32.22
CA VAL A 351 -47.28 4.83 31.72
C VAL A 351 -48.24 4.83 32.88
N THR A 352 -49.39 5.51 32.75
CA THR A 352 -50.46 5.56 33.73
C THR A 352 -51.74 5.02 33.12
N ALA A 353 -52.47 4.18 33.87
CA ALA A 353 -53.80 3.74 33.47
C ALA A 353 -54.80 4.84 33.79
N THR A 354 -55.68 5.15 32.83
CA THR A 354 -56.79 6.11 32.98
C THR A 354 -58.05 5.40 33.44
N GLU A 355 -59.02 6.16 33.92
CA GLU A 355 -60.32 5.64 34.37
C GLU A 355 -61.10 4.95 33.24
N ASN A 356 -60.80 5.25 31.97
CA ASN A 356 -61.47 4.69 30.81
C ASN A 356 -60.82 3.38 30.31
N HIS A 357 -59.97 2.72 31.08
CA HIS A 357 -59.18 1.55 30.65
C HIS A 357 -58.18 1.82 29.51
N GLU A 358 -57.81 3.07 29.31
CA GLU A 358 -56.77 3.48 28.37
C GLU A 358 -55.44 3.67 29.11
N TYR A 359 -54.34 3.69 28.38
CA TYR A 359 -53.01 3.96 28.91
C TYR A 359 -52.48 5.29 28.36
N GLU A 360 -52.10 6.17 29.28
CA GLU A 360 -51.42 7.43 28.92
C GLU A 360 -49.92 7.27 29.09
N LEU A 361 -49.17 7.59 28.03
CA LEU A 361 -47.71 7.59 28.02
C LEU A 361 -47.21 9.02 28.11
N SER A 362 -46.47 9.31 29.16
CA SER A 362 -45.84 10.61 29.35
C SER A 362 -44.33 10.52 29.44
N TRP A 363 -43.63 11.57 29.02
CA TRP A 363 -42.17 11.71 29.10
C TRP A 363 -41.75 13.16 29.21
N ILE A 364 -40.51 13.38 29.68
CA ILE A 364 -39.92 14.70 29.73
C ILE A 364 -39.12 14.91 28.41
N LYS A 365 -39.48 15.96 27.70
CA LYS A 365 -38.82 16.43 26.49
C LYS A 365 -37.39 16.87 26.78
N HIS A 366 -36.44 16.52 25.87
CA HIS A 366 -35.10 17.06 25.95
C HIS A 366 -35.09 18.55 25.64
N ASN A 367 -34.55 19.37 26.55
CA ASN A 367 -34.49 20.81 26.37
C ASN A 367 -33.35 21.17 25.46
N LEU A 368 -33.63 21.74 24.27
CA LEU A 368 -32.68 22.21 23.34
C LEU A 368 -32.43 23.71 23.47
N SER A 369 -31.19 24.13 23.36
CA SER A 369 -30.80 25.55 23.39
C SER A 369 -31.37 26.38 22.23
N TYR A 370 -31.79 25.70 21.17
CA TYR A 370 -32.32 26.33 19.94
C TYR A 370 -33.77 25.93 19.72
N SER A 371 -34.69 26.89 19.83
CA SER A 371 -36.14 26.68 19.73
C SER A 371 -36.65 26.33 18.32
N PHE A 372 -35.85 26.58 17.28
CA PHE A 372 -36.23 26.26 15.90
C PHE A 372 -36.11 24.77 15.54
N ILE A 373 -35.53 23.95 16.44
CA ILE A 373 -35.40 22.52 16.19
C ILE A 373 -36.64 21.82 16.73
N THR A 374 -37.48 21.32 15.80
CA THR A 374 -38.69 20.55 16.15
C THR A 374 -38.32 19.10 16.46
N GLN A 375 -38.70 18.65 17.67
CA GLN A 375 -38.49 17.26 18.07
C GLN A 375 -39.69 16.42 17.63
N ARG A 376 -39.44 15.21 17.14
CA ARG A 376 -40.46 14.23 16.79
C ARG A 376 -40.17 12.95 17.54
N TYR A 377 -41.19 12.33 18.05
CA TYR A 377 -41.11 11.11 18.85
C TYR A 377 -41.71 9.94 18.12
N GLN A 378 -41.11 8.77 18.32
CA GLN A 378 -41.64 7.50 17.85
C GLN A 378 -41.87 6.61 19.05
N VAL A 379 -43.11 6.23 19.27
CA VAL A 379 -43.51 5.31 20.33
C VAL A 379 -43.64 3.91 19.72
N LYS A 380 -43.02 2.93 20.38
CA LYS A 380 -43.16 1.51 20.05
C LYS A 380 -43.58 0.76 21.30
N TYR A 381 -44.62 -0.02 21.17
CA TYR A 381 -45.02 -0.91 22.25
C TYR A 381 -45.40 -2.29 21.70
N TRP A 382 -45.29 -3.32 22.51
CA TRP A 382 -45.58 -4.70 22.14
C TRP A 382 -46.04 -5.48 23.38
N GLU A 383 -46.81 -6.51 23.16
CA GLU A 383 -47.18 -7.46 24.20
C GLU A 383 -46.05 -8.46 24.46
N ASN A 384 -45.82 -8.86 25.71
CA ASN A 384 -44.66 -9.66 26.13
C ASN A 384 -44.48 -11.01 25.38
N ASN A 385 -45.49 -11.50 24.70
CA ASN A 385 -45.49 -12.78 23.96
C ASN A 385 -45.76 -12.61 22.44
N GLN A 386 -45.84 -11.42 21.91
CA GLN A 386 -46.15 -11.19 20.48
C GLN A 386 -44.95 -10.58 19.73
N TYR A 387 -44.76 -11.06 18.48
CA TYR A 387 -43.73 -10.56 17.58
C TYR A 387 -44.13 -9.28 16.83
N GLU A 388 -45.38 -8.87 16.85
CA GLU A 388 -45.87 -7.66 16.22
C GLU A 388 -45.62 -6.42 17.10
N LYS A 389 -44.86 -5.45 16.55
CA LYS A 389 -44.58 -4.16 17.20
C LYS A 389 -45.51 -3.10 16.62
N VAL A 390 -46.29 -2.46 17.45
CA VAL A 390 -47.10 -1.30 17.05
C VAL A 390 -46.26 -0.04 17.14
N THR A 391 -46.24 0.78 16.08
CA THR A 391 -45.44 1.98 15.99
C THR A 391 -46.31 3.20 15.71
N TYR A 392 -46.24 4.21 16.60
CA TYR A 392 -46.89 5.50 16.39
C TYR A 392 -45.83 6.61 16.24
N LYS A 393 -46.06 7.55 15.35
CA LYS A 393 -45.26 8.77 15.23
C LYS A 393 -46.07 9.90 15.87
N VAL A 394 -45.50 10.51 16.89
CA VAL A 394 -46.10 11.65 17.59
C VAL A 394 -45.35 12.90 17.15
N GLN A 395 -46.10 13.87 16.65
CA GLN A 395 -45.57 15.20 16.31
C GLN A 395 -46.22 16.14 17.36
N GLU A 396 -45.40 16.82 18.15
CA GLU A 396 -45.90 17.90 18.97
C GLU A 396 -46.32 19.09 18.09
N SER A 397 -47.47 19.63 18.36
CA SER A 397 -48.00 20.88 17.78
C SER A 397 -47.30 22.11 18.37
#